data_c1c2ed256b72c53aae779cb74e8c8390
#
_entry.id   c1c2ed256b72c53aae779cb74e8c8390
#
_cell.length_a   1.000
_cell.length_b   1.000
_cell.length_c   1.000
_cell.angle_alpha   90.00
_cell.angle_beta   90.00
_cell.angle_gamma   90.00
#
_symmetry.space_group_name_H-M   'P 1'
#
loop_
_entity.id
_entity.type
_entity.pdbx_description
1 polymer ?
#
loop_
_entity_poly.entity_id
_entity_poly.type
_entity_poly.pdbx_seq_one_letter_code
_entity_poly.pdbx_strand_id
1 'polypeptide(L)'
;MKLTKLLERVEYECINGSADAEVTDLVNDSRKAKEGSLFFCIKGAVSDGHKYAADVIAKGAKVLVVQDEVEAPKDVTVIKVADSRYAMALISSAYFDYPAEKLRMVGITGTKGKTTTAYLLSAILRESGHKTGMIGTIAIDTGDGVLPAVHTTPEAYEIQKYLAQMVDNGCDTCVMEVSSQGLKMQRVEGIFFDIGIFLNIEPDHIGEGEHASFAEYLFCKSRLMRQCRIGIVNRDDPHTERILQGHTCSVETFSLRHPADVTAENIRFFMQSGELWGSFLVRGKTAVYPVRMQLPGTFNVYNAL
;
A
#
# COMPACT_ATOMS: atom_id res chain seq x y z
N MET A 1 11.86 21.61 7.39
CA MET A 1 10.37 21.77 7.33
C MET A 1 9.86 21.93 8.75
N LYS A 2 8.85 22.78 9.00
CA LYS A 2 8.29 22.93 10.36
C LYS A 2 7.54 21.69 10.81
N LEU A 3 7.74 21.28 12.04
CA LEU A 3 7.09 20.11 12.64
C LEU A 3 5.56 20.27 12.67
N THR A 4 5.04 21.47 12.92
CA THR A 4 3.60 21.78 12.89
C THR A 4 2.95 21.42 11.55
N LYS A 5 3.65 21.63 10.42
CA LYS A 5 3.15 21.21 9.10
C LYS A 5 3.13 19.68 8.96
N LEU A 6 4.10 18.98 9.52
CA LEU A 6 4.16 17.52 9.49
C LEU A 6 3.06 16.86 10.33
N LEU A 7 2.62 17.54 11.38
CA LEU A 7 1.64 17.04 12.35
C LEU A 7 0.19 17.45 12.05
N GLU A 8 -0.10 18.18 10.96
CA GLU A 8 -1.42 18.77 10.72
C GLU A 8 -2.57 17.73 10.63
N ARG A 9 -2.28 16.47 10.30
CA ARG A 9 -3.26 15.37 10.23
C ARG A 9 -3.05 14.32 11.32
N VAL A 10 -2.21 14.60 12.32
CA VAL A 10 -1.86 13.67 13.39
C VAL A 10 -2.43 14.17 14.70
N GLU A 11 -3.12 13.29 15.42
CA GLU A 11 -3.47 13.57 16.83
C GLU A 11 -2.24 13.31 17.71
N TYR A 12 -1.80 14.32 18.45
CA TYR A 12 -0.58 14.26 19.24
C TYR A 12 -0.63 15.11 20.50
N GLU A 13 0.27 14.79 21.42
CA GLU A 13 0.62 15.61 22.57
C GLU A 13 2.11 15.98 22.52
N CYS A 14 2.45 17.26 22.62
CA CYS A 14 3.83 17.69 22.76
C CYS A 14 4.23 17.64 24.24
N ILE A 15 4.93 16.57 24.64
CA ILE A 15 5.26 16.34 26.05
C ILE A 15 6.62 16.92 26.47
N ASN A 16 7.46 17.29 25.50
CA ASN A 16 8.72 18.00 25.73
C ASN A 16 9.07 18.89 24.53
N GLY A 17 9.80 19.99 24.74
CA GLY A 17 10.26 20.89 23.68
C GLY A 17 9.16 21.76 23.08
N SER A 18 9.16 21.95 21.75
CA SER A 18 8.22 22.79 21.01
C SER A 18 7.81 22.18 19.68
N ALA A 19 6.52 22.25 19.37
CA ALA A 19 6.00 21.85 18.06
C ALA A 19 6.46 22.77 16.90
N ASP A 20 7.05 23.91 17.17
CA ASP A 20 7.67 24.79 16.15
C ASP A 20 9.06 24.35 15.71
N ALA A 21 9.56 23.19 16.18
CA ALA A 21 10.85 22.65 15.80
C ALA A 21 10.99 22.48 14.28
N GLU A 22 12.22 22.64 13.78
CA GLU A 22 12.55 22.37 12.39
C GLU A 22 12.99 20.90 12.23
N VAL A 23 12.48 20.23 11.20
CA VAL A 23 12.82 18.85 10.82
C VAL A 23 13.51 18.86 9.47
N THR A 24 14.68 18.21 9.41
CA THR A 24 15.48 18.11 8.18
C THR A 24 15.30 16.77 7.48
N ASP A 25 14.97 15.71 8.23
CA ASP A 25 14.84 14.36 7.70
C ASP A 25 13.92 13.50 8.58
N LEU A 26 13.32 12.46 8.01
CA LEU A 26 12.51 11.47 8.72
C LEU A 26 13.26 10.15 8.79
N VAL A 27 13.40 9.55 9.97
CA VAL A 27 14.11 8.29 10.15
C VAL A 27 13.39 7.35 11.09
N ASN A 28 13.37 6.07 10.73
CA ASN A 28 12.87 4.95 11.53
C ASN A 28 13.97 3.91 11.84
N ASP A 29 15.17 4.15 11.35
CA ASP A 29 16.37 3.34 11.62
C ASP A 29 17.38 4.21 12.40
N SER A 30 17.67 3.85 13.67
CA SER A 30 18.56 4.61 14.55
C SER A 30 19.98 4.79 14.00
N ARG A 31 20.41 3.94 13.07
CA ARG A 31 21.71 4.03 12.41
C ARG A 31 21.79 5.21 11.44
N LYS A 32 20.63 5.64 10.91
CA LYS A 32 20.50 6.73 9.93
C LYS A 32 20.21 8.09 10.57
N ALA A 33 20.06 8.14 11.91
CA ALA A 33 19.83 9.39 12.63
C ALA A 33 21.01 10.36 12.45
N LYS A 34 20.69 11.63 12.21
CA LYS A 34 21.65 12.73 12.01
C LYS A 34 21.06 14.05 12.54
N GLU A 35 21.84 15.13 12.47
CA GLU A 35 21.42 16.44 12.94
C GLU A 35 20.10 16.91 12.32
N GLY A 36 19.15 17.30 13.15
CA GLY A 36 17.82 17.78 12.77
C GLY A 36 16.83 16.69 12.37
N SER A 37 17.16 15.40 12.49
CA SER A 37 16.24 14.30 12.17
C SER A 37 15.05 14.27 13.13
N LEU A 38 13.88 13.86 12.58
CA LEU A 38 12.74 13.33 13.33
C LEU A 38 12.86 11.80 13.34
N PHE A 39 12.92 11.19 14.52
CA PHE A 39 13.01 9.75 14.70
C PHE A 39 11.68 9.16 15.19
N PHE A 40 11.22 8.10 14.53
CA PHE A 40 10.03 7.36 14.94
C PHE A 40 10.43 6.21 15.87
N CYS A 41 10.02 6.27 17.13
CA CYS A 41 10.16 5.18 18.09
C CYS A 41 9.07 4.13 17.85
N ILE A 42 9.34 3.17 16.98
CA ILE A 42 8.38 2.14 16.58
C ILE A 42 8.59 0.88 17.41
N LYS A 43 7.50 0.32 17.95
CA LYS A 43 7.48 -1.02 18.53
C LYS A 43 7.50 -2.06 17.41
N GLY A 44 8.67 -2.62 17.14
CA GLY A 44 8.86 -3.71 16.18
C GLY A 44 8.65 -5.08 16.82
N ALA A 45 8.55 -6.13 16.00
CA ALA A 45 8.43 -7.51 16.47
C ALA A 45 9.70 -7.99 17.20
N VAL A 46 10.88 -7.51 16.82
CA VAL A 46 12.18 -7.94 17.36
C VAL A 46 12.77 -6.89 18.29
N SER A 47 12.55 -5.62 18.03
CA SER A 47 13.16 -4.51 18.78
C SER A 47 12.17 -3.37 18.95
N ASP A 48 12.25 -2.73 20.12
CA ASP A 48 11.49 -1.52 20.44
C ASP A 48 12.35 -0.28 20.16
N GLY A 49 11.88 0.58 19.27
CA GLY A 49 12.52 1.81 18.85
C GLY A 49 12.77 2.82 20.00
N HIS A 50 11.94 2.78 21.06
CA HIS A 50 12.09 3.65 22.22
C HIS A 50 13.43 3.46 22.94
N LYS A 51 14.00 2.25 22.91
CA LYS A 51 15.31 1.95 23.49
C LYS A 51 16.48 2.70 22.85
N TYR A 52 16.28 3.20 21.63
CA TYR A 52 17.29 3.94 20.88
C TYR A 52 17.15 5.47 21.02
N ALA A 53 16.20 5.96 21.83
CA ALA A 53 15.96 7.40 21.98
C ALA A 53 17.23 8.18 22.36
N ALA A 54 17.96 7.73 23.39
CA ALA A 54 19.21 8.37 23.81
C ALA A 54 20.30 8.34 22.72
N ASP A 55 20.44 7.22 21.98
CA ASP A 55 21.41 7.07 20.89
C ASP A 55 21.13 8.02 19.73
N VAL A 56 19.87 8.13 19.30
CA VAL A 56 19.52 9.03 18.19
C VAL A 56 19.60 10.50 18.58
N ILE A 57 19.30 10.85 19.83
CA ILE A 57 19.52 12.21 20.37
C ILE A 57 21.01 12.55 20.33
N ALA A 58 21.89 11.63 20.77
CA ALA A 58 23.33 11.83 20.71
C ALA A 58 23.86 12.01 19.27
N LYS A 59 23.15 11.47 18.26
CA LYS A 59 23.44 11.67 16.84
C LYS A 59 22.84 12.95 16.27
N GLY A 60 22.12 13.73 17.05
CA GLY A 60 21.57 15.02 16.67
C GLY A 60 20.10 15.01 16.27
N ALA A 61 19.35 13.93 16.54
CA ALA A 61 17.89 13.96 16.35
C ALA A 61 17.27 15.04 17.24
N LYS A 62 16.42 15.88 16.68
CA LYS A 62 15.76 17.00 17.37
C LYS A 62 14.30 16.74 17.70
N VAL A 63 13.70 15.74 17.08
CA VAL A 63 12.30 15.36 17.31
C VAL A 63 12.18 13.84 17.46
N LEU A 64 11.47 13.41 18.49
CA LEU A 64 11.07 12.01 18.69
C LEU A 64 9.56 11.87 18.59
N VAL A 65 9.08 10.90 17.83
CA VAL A 65 7.66 10.49 17.82
C VAL A 65 7.57 9.16 18.58
N VAL A 66 6.81 9.16 19.68
CA VAL A 66 6.79 8.07 20.67
C VAL A 66 5.36 7.63 21.00
N GLN A 67 5.22 6.35 21.41
CA GLN A 67 3.99 5.84 22.04
C GLN A 67 4.16 5.78 23.56
N ASP A 68 5.34 5.40 24.03
CA ASP A 68 5.70 5.33 25.45
C ASP A 68 6.56 6.52 25.82
N GLU A 69 6.64 6.80 27.11
CA GLU A 69 7.48 7.86 27.63
C GLU A 69 8.97 7.55 27.43
N VAL A 70 9.72 8.58 27.05
CA VAL A 70 11.16 8.55 26.92
C VAL A 70 11.77 9.77 27.62
N GLU A 71 12.94 9.59 28.19
CA GLU A 71 13.71 10.71 28.72
C GLU A 71 14.37 11.48 27.57
N ALA A 72 14.22 12.80 27.57
CA ALA A 72 14.83 13.66 26.56
C ALA A 72 15.29 15.00 27.18
N PRO A 73 16.40 15.58 26.70
CA PRO A 73 16.82 16.93 27.04
C PRO A 73 15.77 17.97 26.63
N LYS A 74 15.79 19.15 27.27
CA LYS A 74 14.80 20.23 27.01
C LYS A 74 14.81 20.78 25.58
N ASP A 75 15.94 20.64 24.86
CA ASP A 75 16.13 21.08 23.49
C ASP A 75 15.72 20.03 22.44
N VAL A 76 15.24 18.86 22.86
CA VAL A 76 14.67 17.81 22.02
C VAL A 76 13.15 17.82 22.15
N THR A 77 12.45 17.89 21.05
CA THR A 77 10.97 17.83 21.03
C THR A 77 10.50 16.38 21.06
N VAL A 78 9.57 16.08 21.98
CA VAL A 78 8.94 14.74 22.08
C VAL A 78 7.45 14.85 21.81
N ILE A 79 7.02 14.17 20.77
CA ILE A 79 5.63 14.10 20.30
C ILE A 79 5.08 12.73 20.67
N LYS A 80 4.14 12.70 21.59
CA LYS A 80 3.44 11.48 22.01
C LYS A 80 2.23 11.26 21.10
N VAL A 81 2.08 10.05 20.61
CA VAL A 81 1.00 9.61 19.71
C VAL A 81 0.43 8.28 20.20
N ALA A 82 -0.80 7.96 19.80
CA ALA A 82 -1.43 6.67 20.13
C ALA A 82 -0.74 5.49 19.42
N ASP A 83 -0.28 5.70 18.18
CA ASP A 83 0.40 4.70 17.36
C ASP A 83 1.49 5.35 16.48
N SER A 84 2.76 4.99 16.74
CA SER A 84 3.91 5.55 16.01
C SER A 84 3.96 5.11 14.54
N ARG A 85 3.41 3.95 14.17
CA ARG A 85 3.33 3.52 12.77
C ARG A 85 2.31 4.32 11.99
N TYR A 86 1.13 4.52 12.58
CA TYR A 86 0.10 5.37 12.02
C TYR A 86 0.61 6.80 11.83
N ALA A 87 1.22 7.35 12.88
CA ALA A 87 1.83 8.68 12.82
C ALA A 87 2.93 8.77 11.76
N MET A 88 3.79 7.74 11.62
CA MET A 88 4.82 7.68 10.58
C MET A 88 4.21 7.77 9.18
N ALA A 89 3.11 7.09 8.92
CA ALA A 89 2.47 7.12 7.61
C ALA A 89 1.94 8.53 7.27
N LEU A 90 1.25 9.18 8.21
CA LEU A 90 0.71 10.53 8.01
C LEU A 90 1.81 11.60 7.93
N ILE A 91 2.82 11.54 8.82
CA ILE A 91 3.95 12.48 8.82
C ILE A 91 4.76 12.33 7.52
N SER A 92 4.97 11.10 7.04
CA SER A 92 5.67 10.86 5.76
C SER A 92 4.88 11.42 4.58
N SER A 93 3.56 11.27 4.59
CA SER A 93 2.69 11.86 3.57
C SER A 93 2.83 13.38 3.54
N ALA A 94 2.77 14.04 4.69
CA ALA A 94 2.96 15.49 4.81
C ALA A 94 4.37 15.94 4.41
N TYR A 95 5.41 15.16 4.76
CA TYR A 95 6.80 15.46 4.42
C TYR A 95 7.03 15.51 2.92
N PHE A 96 6.38 14.64 2.15
CA PHE A 96 6.43 14.58 0.70
C PHE A 96 5.29 15.34 0.01
N ASP A 97 4.57 16.23 0.73
CA ASP A 97 3.51 17.07 0.21
C ASP A 97 2.36 16.28 -0.43
N TYR A 98 1.89 15.24 0.29
CA TYR A 98 0.71 14.42 -0.03
C TYR A 98 0.70 13.86 -1.45
N PRO A 99 1.73 13.13 -1.89
CA PRO A 99 1.87 12.71 -3.28
C PRO A 99 0.75 11.78 -3.75
N ALA A 100 0.17 10.97 -2.85
CA ALA A 100 -0.94 10.09 -3.17
C ALA A 100 -2.20 10.87 -3.62
N GLU A 101 -2.40 12.10 -3.15
CA GLU A 101 -3.53 12.96 -3.55
C GLU A 101 -3.36 13.56 -4.97
N LYS A 102 -2.15 13.45 -5.53
CA LYS A 102 -1.79 13.96 -6.86
C LYS A 102 -1.80 12.87 -7.93
N LEU A 103 -2.02 11.61 -7.53
CA LEU A 103 -2.04 10.44 -8.39
C LEU A 103 -3.39 9.74 -8.30
N ARG A 104 -3.81 9.07 -9.37
CA ARG A 104 -4.88 8.07 -9.29
C ARG A 104 -4.30 6.81 -8.66
N MET A 105 -4.73 6.49 -7.45
CA MET A 105 -4.22 5.37 -6.68
C MET A 105 -5.05 4.10 -6.90
N VAL A 106 -4.43 3.02 -7.37
CA VAL A 106 -5.05 1.70 -7.50
C VAL A 106 -4.35 0.72 -6.57
N GLY A 107 -5.07 0.21 -5.58
CA GLY A 107 -4.58 -0.78 -4.63
C GLY A 107 -5.09 -2.19 -4.94
N ILE A 108 -4.21 -3.19 -4.96
CA ILE A 108 -4.54 -4.57 -5.27
C ILE A 108 -4.20 -5.46 -4.09
N THR A 109 -5.20 -6.16 -3.53
CA THR A 109 -4.99 -7.14 -2.46
C THR A 109 -5.54 -8.52 -2.85
N GLY A 110 -5.02 -9.54 -2.20
CA GLY A 110 -5.37 -10.94 -2.43
C GLY A 110 -4.28 -11.86 -1.88
N THR A 111 -4.54 -13.14 -1.76
CA THR A 111 -3.49 -14.13 -1.45
C THR A 111 -2.60 -14.31 -2.67
N LYS A 112 -3.19 -14.59 -3.83
CA LYS A 112 -2.52 -14.83 -5.11
C LYS A 112 -2.94 -13.81 -6.17
N GLY A 113 -2.11 -13.64 -7.21
CA GLY A 113 -2.46 -12.88 -8.40
C GLY A 113 -2.12 -11.38 -8.36
N LYS A 114 -1.82 -10.78 -7.22
CA LYS A 114 -1.53 -9.34 -7.09
C LYS A 114 -0.52 -8.82 -8.12
N THR A 115 0.62 -9.47 -8.21
CA THR A 115 1.71 -9.10 -9.13
C THR A 115 1.26 -9.19 -10.59
N THR A 116 0.62 -10.32 -10.98
CA THR A 116 0.12 -10.49 -12.35
C THR A 116 -0.89 -9.41 -12.71
N THR A 117 -1.87 -9.15 -11.83
CA THR A 117 -2.88 -8.11 -12.04
C THR A 117 -2.25 -6.72 -12.10
N ALA A 118 -1.26 -6.42 -11.24
CA ALA A 118 -0.57 -5.13 -11.26
C ALA A 118 0.16 -4.89 -12.58
N TYR A 119 0.86 -5.88 -13.11
CA TYR A 119 1.53 -5.78 -14.41
C TYR A 119 0.56 -5.67 -15.58
N LEU A 120 -0.51 -6.48 -15.60
CA LEU A 120 -1.54 -6.41 -16.65
C LEU A 120 -2.23 -5.03 -16.65
N LEU A 121 -2.66 -4.57 -15.49
CA LEU A 121 -3.31 -3.27 -15.37
C LEU A 121 -2.38 -2.12 -15.76
N SER A 122 -1.12 -2.16 -15.29
CA SER A 122 -0.13 -1.13 -15.65
C SER A 122 0.13 -1.09 -17.16
N ALA A 123 0.19 -2.26 -17.82
CA ALA A 123 0.35 -2.33 -19.27
C ALA A 123 -0.86 -1.74 -20.00
N ILE A 124 -2.09 -2.09 -19.60
CA ILE A 124 -3.32 -1.56 -20.19
C ILE A 124 -3.41 -0.04 -20.02
N LEU A 125 -3.08 0.47 -18.83
CA LEU A 125 -3.10 1.91 -18.56
C LEU A 125 -2.08 2.66 -19.42
N ARG A 126 -0.87 2.13 -19.59
CA ARG A 126 0.16 2.73 -20.45
C ARG A 126 -0.24 2.73 -21.93
N GLU A 127 -0.80 1.64 -22.43
CA GLU A 127 -1.33 1.57 -23.80
C GLU A 127 -2.51 2.54 -24.01
N SER A 128 -3.25 2.86 -22.94
CA SER A 128 -4.32 3.87 -22.95
C SER A 128 -3.81 5.32 -22.80
N GLY A 129 -2.49 5.53 -22.77
CA GLY A 129 -1.86 6.85 -22.71
C GLY A 129 -1.60 7.38 -21.31
N HIS A 130 -1.81 6.60 -20.26
CA HIS A 130 -1.49 6.98 -18.88
C HIS A 130 -0.02 6.76 -18.55
N LYS A 131 0.62 7.73 -17.92
CA LYS A 131 1.96 7.54 -17.35
C LYS A 131 1.84 6.90 -15.98
N THR A 132 2.05 5.58 -15.92
CA THR A 132 1.74 4.74 -14.76
C THR A 132 3.00 4.32 -14.03
N GLY A 133 3.08 4.66 -12.73
CA GLY A 133 4.03 4.08 -11.78
C GLY A 133 3.50 2.79 -11.17
N MET A 134 4.37 1.98 -10.56
CA MET A 134 4.00 0.72 -9.92
C MET A 134 4.83 0.47 -8.67
N ILE A 135 4.18 -0.02 -7.60
CA ILE A 135 4.83 -0.52 -6.39
C ILE A 135 4.40 -1.98 -6.19
N GLY A 136 5.33 -2.93 -6.26
CA GLY A 136 4.98 -4.34 -6.15
C GLY A 136 6.13 -5.24 -5.71
N THR A 137 5.85 -6.53 -5.69
CA THR A 137 6.76 -7.58 -5.19
C THR A 137 8.06 -7.67 -5.96
N ILE A 138 8.02 -7.49 -7.28
CA ILE A 138 9.19 -7.67 -8.16
C ILE A 138 9.99 -6.36 -8.25
N ALA A 139 9.29 -5.25 -8.44
CA ALA A 139 9.91 -3.97 -8.76
C ALA A 139 9.05 -2.80 -8.30
N ILE A 140 9.72 -1.65 -8.22
CA ILE A 140 9.13 -0.33 -8.03
C ILE A 140 9.47 0.48 -9.28
N ASP A 141 8.46 0.86 -10.05
CA ASP A 141 8.59 1.69 -11.23
C ASP A 141 8.10 3.10 -10.90
N THR A 142 8.99 4.07 -10.92
CA THR A 142 8.69 5.48 -10.61
C THR A 142 8.37 6.32 -11.84
N GLY A 143 8.22 5.69 -13.01
CA GLY A 143 7.92 6.36 -14.29
C GLY A 143 9.12 6.87 -15.07
N ASP A 144 10.32 6.88 -14.48
CA ASP A 144 11.60 7.21 -15.11
C ASP A 144 12.72 6.21 -14.73
N GLY A 145 12.35 5.11 -14.11
CA GLY A 145 13.29 4.06 -13.72
C GLY A 145 12.62 2.99 -12.87
N VAL A 146 13.23 1.81 -12.90
CA VAL A 146 12.78 0.62 -12.18
C VAL A 146 13.80 0.28 -11.10
N LEU A 147 13.34 0.20 -9.86
CA LEU A 147 14.12 -0.18 -8.68
C LEU A 147 13.75 -1.58 -8.22
N PRO A 148 14.69 -2.37 -7.67
CA PRO A 148 14.36 -3.65 -7.06
C PRO A 148 13.50 -3.43 -5.81
N ALA A 149 12.45 -4.22 -5.66
CA ALA A 149 11.62 -4.21 -4.46
C ALA A 149 12.26 -5.06 -3.35
N VAL A 150 12.20 -4.58 -2.11
CA VAL A 150 12.59 -5.34 -0.90
C VAL A 150 11.36 -6.00 -0.28
N HIS A 151 10.23 -5.33 -0.36
CA HIS A 151 8.94 -5.80 0.16
C HIS A 151 7.84 -5.55 -0.87
N THR A 152 6.84 -6.43 -0.89
CA THR A 152 5.63 -6.23 -1.72
C THR A 152 4.98 -4.87 -1.48
N THR A 153 4.93 -4.47 -0.21
CA THR A 153 4.43 -3.17 0.25
C THR A 153 5.51 -2.58 1.15
N PRO A 154 6.29 -1.61 0.70
CA PRO A 154 7.37 -0.98 1.47
C PRO A 154 6.89 -0.32 2.77
N GLU A 155 7.80 0.15 3.62
CA GLU A 155 7.43 0.97 4.78
C GLU A 155 6.82 2.32 4.33
N ALA A 156 6.03 2.92 5.20
CA ALA A 156 5.25 4.12 4.83
C ALA A 156 6.11 5.27 4.30
N TYR A 157 7.29 5.50 4.86
CA TYR A 157 8.23 6.50 4.37
C TYR A 157 8.69 6.24 2.93
N GLU A 158 9.08 5.00 2.62
CA GLU A 158 9.49 4.61 1.28
C GLU A 158 8.34 4.72 0.28
N ILE A 159 7.13 4.31 0.66
CA ILE A 159 5.94 4.46 -0.21
C ILE A 159 5.75 5.92 -0.58
N GLN A 160 5.70 6.83 0.39
CA GLN A 160 5.47 8.25 0.12
C GLN A 160 6.61 8.87 -0.71
N LYS A 161 7.86 8.44 -0.48
CA LYS A 161 9.01 8.84 -1.30
C LYS A 161 8.86 8.39 -2.74
N TYR A 162 8.46 7.14 -2.99
CA TYR A 162 8.26 6.64 -4.36
C TYR A 162 7.09 7.34 -5.05
N LEU A 163 6.00 7.59 -4.33
CA LEU A 163 4.87 8.36 -4.86
C LEU A 163 5.28 9.79 -5.23
N ALA A 164 6.10 10.45 -4.41
CA ALA A 164 6.63 11.77 -4.74
C ALA A 164 7.50 11.73 -6.01
N GLN A 165 8.37 10.73 -6.14
CA GLN A 165 9.15 10.52 -7.38
C GLN A 165 8.26 10.30 -8.60
N MET A 166 7.16 9.53 -8.46
CA MET A 166 6.19 9.34 -9.55
C MET A 166 5.55 10.67 -9.97
N VAL A 167 5.17 11.50 -9.00
CA VAL A 167 4.63 12.86 -9.28
C VAL A 167 5.65 13.73 -10.00
N ASP A 168 6.88 13.76 -9.49
CA ASP A 168 7.97 14.56 -10.09
C ASP A 168 8.30 14.09 -11.52
N ASN A 169 8.21 12.78 -11.77
CA ASN A 169 8.39 12.19 -13.09
C ASN A 169 7.14 12.33 -13.99
N GLY A 170 6.07 12.97 -13.52
CA GLY A 170 4.85 13.23 -14.30
C GLY A 170 3.95 12.02 -14.50
N CYS A 171 3.99 11.02 -13.62
CA CYS A 171 2.98 9.98 -13.58
C CYS A 171 1.61 10.57 -13.17
N ASP A 172 0.54 10.02 -13.71
CA ASP A 172 -0.85 10.36 -13.34
C ASP A 172 -1.53 9.24 -12.53
N THR A 173 -0.94 8.04 -12.54
CA THR A 173 -1.52 6.84 -11.92
C THR A 173 -0.43 6.02 -11.23
N CYS A 174 -0.75 5.46 -10.06
CA CYS A 174 0.06 4.46 -9.38
C CYS A 174 -0.75 3.18 -9.15
N VAL A 175 -0.22 2.04 -9.61
CA VAL A 175 -0.74 0.70 -9.32
C VAL A 175 0.11 0.09 -8.20
N MET A 176 -0.53 -0.30 -7.09
CA MET A 176 0.18 -0.75 -5.90
C MET A 176 -0.33 -2.11 -5.41
N GLU A 177 0.59 -3.06 -5.20
CA GLU A 177 0.28 -4.28 -4.46
C GLU A 177 0.18 -3.97 -2.96
N VAL A 178 -1.00 -4.23 -2.38
CA VAL A 178 -1.29 -4.00 -0.96
C VAL A 178 -1.37 -5.33 -0.23
N SER A 179 -0.28 -5.72 0.41
CA SER A 179 -0.19 -6.96 1.19
C SER A 179 -0.97 -6.83 2.51
N SER A 180 -1.41 -7.98 3.05
CA SER A 180 -2.05 -8.02 4.37
C SER A 180 -1.12 -7.51 5.47
N GLN A 181 0.18 -7.77 5.34
CA GLN A 181 1.18 -7.29 6.29
C GLN A 181 1.36 -5.76 6.17
N GLY A 182 1.32 -5.21 4.95
CA GLY A 182 1.31 -3.76 4.74
C GLY A 182 0.12 -3.07 5.40
N LEU A 183 -1.07 -3.69 5.32
CA LEU A 183 -2.28 -3.22 6.00
C LEU A 183 -2.19 -3.40 7.52
N LYS A 184 -1.69 -4.54 8.02
CA LYS A 184 -1.48 -4.81 9.45
C LYS A 184 -0.53 -3.80 10.07
N MET A 185 0.58 -3.51 9.38
CA MET A 185 1.63 -2.59 9.83
C MET A 185 1.36 -1.12 9.47
N GLN A 186 0.14 -0.80 9.04
CA GLN A 186 -0.30 0.57 8.74
C GLN A 186 0.56 1.31 7.71
N ARG A 187 1.21 0.57 6.79
CA ARG A 187 2.14 1.15 5.81
C ARG A 187 1.46 2.00 4.75
N VAL A 188 0.17 1.78 4.53
CA VAL A 188 -0.65 2.49 3.53
C VAL A 188 -1.63 3.48 4.16
N GLU A 189 -1.52 3.75 5.46
CA GLU A 189 -2.34 4.78 6.10
C GLU A 189 -2.04 6.16 5.50
N GLY A 190 -3.07 7.01 5.46
CA GLY A 190 -2.99 8.31 4.79
C GLY A 190 -3.07 8.24 3.26
N ILE A 191 -3.15 7.05 2.66
CA ILE A 191 -3.44 6.86 1.23
C ILE A 191 -4.91 6.49 1.09
N PHE A 192 -5.68 7.27 0.31
CA PHE A 192 -7.02 6.90 -0.11
C PHE A 192 -6.97 6.44 -1.57
N PHE A 193 -7.35 5.18 -1.82
CA PHE A 193 -7.30 4.61 -3.15
C PHE A 193 -8.53 5.01 -3.96
N ASP A 194 -8.37 5.40 -5.22
CA ASP A 194 -9.49 5.57 -6.13
C ASP A 194 -10.16 4.23 -6.43
N ILE A 195 -9.35 3.18 -6.58
CA ILE A 195 -9.80 1.81 -6.82
C ILE A 195 -9.07 0.87 -5.88
N GLY A 196 -9.83 0.05 -5.15
CA GLY A 196 -9.34 -1.08 -4.38
C GLY A 196 -9.77 -2.39 -5.04
N ILE A 197 -8.85 -3.29 -5.33
CA ILE A 197 -9.14 -4.58 -5.98
C ILE A 197 -8.90 -5.71 -4.98
N PHE A 198 -9.92 -6.56 -4.77
CA PHE A 198 -9.82 -7.80 -4.00
C PHE A 198 -9.92 -9.00 -4.94
N LEU A 199 -8.82 -9.75 -5.07
CA LEU A 199 -8.72 -10.89 -5.99
C LEU A 199 -9.22 -12.20 -5.38
N ASN A 200 -8.73 -12.55 -4.19
CA ASN A 200 -9.02 -13.82 -3.51
C ASN A 200 -8.42 -13.85 -2.11
N ILE A 201 -8.89 -14.81 -1.30
CA ILE A 201 -8.24 -15.12 -0.02
C ILE A 201 -8.28 -16.63 0.28
N GLU A 202 -7.13 -17.18 0.61
CA GLU A 202 -6.94 -18.56 1.08
C GLU A 202 -6.10 -18.53 2.35
N PRO A 203 -6.16 -19.57 3.21
CA PRO A 203 -5.29 -19.67 4.37
C PRO A 203 -3.81 -19.62 3.97
N ASP A 204 -3.14 -18.53 4.31
CA ASP A 204 -1.73 -18.25 4.03
C ASP A 204 -1.23 -17.22 5.05
N HIS A 205 0.07 -17.08 5.24
CA HIS A 205 0.65 -16.10 6.15
C HIS A 205 0.08 -16.15 7.60
N ILE A 206 -0.16 -17.35 8.11
CA ILE A 206 -0.64 -17.58 9.49
C ILE A 206 0.48 -18.25 10.27
N GLY A 207 1.02 -17.58 11.28
CA GLY A 207 2.12 -18.09 12.10
C GLY A 207 2.83 -17.04 12.91
N GLU A 208 3.93 -17.43 13.53
CA GLU A 208 4.77 -16.52 14.31
C GLU A 208 5.39 -15.43 13.42
N GLY A 209 5.24 -14.17 13.81
CA GLY A 209 5.69 -13.01 13.01
C GLY A 209 4.78 -12.60 11.86
N GLU A 210 3.71 -13.35 11.59
CA GLU A 210 2.72 -13.09 10.55
C GLU A 210 1.35 -12.75 11.18
N HIS A 211 0.25 -13.36 10.68
CA HIS A 211 -1.08 -13.19 11.26
C HIS A 211 -1.35 -14.28 12.31
N ALA A 212 -1.97 -13.88 13.43
CA ALA A 212 -2.31 -14.81 14.51
C ALA A 212 -3.41 -15.80 14.09
N SER A 213 -4.23 -15.47 13.10
CA SER A 213 -5.32 -16.31 12.60
C SER A 213 -5.76 -15.92 11.20
N PHE A 214 -6.52 -16.83 10.55
CA PHE A 214 -7.18 -16.51 9.28
C PHE A 214 -8.19 -15.34 9.41
N ALA A 215 -8.82 -15.20 10.56
CA ALA A 215 -9.73 -14.09 10.82
C ALA A 215 -8.99 -12.74 10.81
N GLU A 216 -7.82 -12.66 11.43
CA GLU A 216 -6.97 -11.46 11.38
C GLU A 216 -6.46 -11.19 9.98
N TYR A 217 -6.01 -12.23 9.27
CA TYR A 217 -5.55 -12.12 7.88
C TYR A 217 -6.63 -11.53 6.96
N LEU A 218 -7.87 -12.06 7.06
CA LEU A 218 -9.02 -11.57 6.33
C LEU A 218 -9.36 -10.13 6.73
N PHE A 219 -9.40 -9.84 8.03
CA PHE A 219 -9.67 -8.49 8.53
C PHE A 219 -8.65 -7.48 7.99
N CYS A 220 -7.36 -7.83 7.98
CA CYS A 220 -6.34 -6.94 7.44
C CYS A 220 -6.61 -6.62 5.96
N LYS A 221 -6.91 -7.63 5.12
CA LYS A 221 -7.22 -7.40 3.71
C LYS A 221 -8.50 -6.58 3.49
N SER A 222 -9.52 -6.78 4.34
CA SER A 222 -10.78 -6.03 4.24
C SER A 222 -10.60 -4.52 4.45
N ARG A 223 -9.52 -4.08 5.12
CA ARG A 223 -9.24 -2.65 5.35
C ARG A 223 -9.11 -1.88 4.04
N LEU A 224 -8.63 -2.49 2.95
CA LEU A 224 -8.56 -1.83 1.65
C LEU A 224 -9.94 -1.38 1.16
N MET A 225 -11.01 -2.16 1.43
CA MET A 225 -12.38 -1.80 1.04
C MET A 225 -12.98 -0.64 1.87
N ARG A 226 -12.32 -0.27 2.94
CA ARG A 226 -12.67 0.93 3.75
C ARG A 226 -11.80 2.13 3.40
N GLN A 227 -10.79 1.92 2.58
CA GLN A 227 -9.76 2.90 2.25
C GLN A 227 -9.75 3.20 0.74
N CYS A 228 -10.85 2.86 0.03
CA CYS A 228 -10.98 3.13 -1.40
C CYS A 228 -12.36 3.72 -1.74
N ARG A 229 -12.43 4.40 -2.90
CA ARG A 229 -13.67 4.96 -3.43
C ARG A 229 -14.51 3.91 -4.14
N ILE A 230 -13.88 3.08 -4.98
CA ILE A 230 -14.51 1.96 -5.70
C ILE A 230 -13.79 0.67 -5.31
N GLY A 231 -14.54 -0.32 -4.81
CA GLY A 231 -14.03 -1.65 -4.52
C GLY A 231 -14.43 -2.62 -5.65
N ILE A 232 -13.44 -3.17 -6.35
CA ILE A 232 -13.67 -4.22 -7.36
C ILE A 232 -13.36 -5.57 -6.70
N VAL A 233 -14.36 -6.45 -6.59
CA VAL A 233 -14.24 -7.68 -5.80
C VAL A 233 -14.61 -8.93 -6.60
N ASN A 234 -13.86 -10.00 -6.35
CA ASN A 234 -14.13 -11.32 -6.90
C ASN A 234 -15.36 -11.95 -6.23
N ARG A 235 -16.46 -12.04 -6.95
CA ARG A 235 -17.71 -12.64 -6.44
C ARG A 235 -17.63 -14.16 -6.24
N ASP A 236 -16.69 -14.81 -6.88
CA ASP A 236 -16.50 -16.26 -6.78
C ASP A 236 -15.72 -16.70 -5.55
N ASP A 237 -15.09 -15.76 -4.84
CA ASP A 237 -14.39 -16.05 -3.59
C ASP A 237 -15.42 -16.20 -2.44
N PRO A 238 -15.40 -17.33 -1.69
CA PRO A 238 -16.38 -17.58 -0.64
C PRO A 238 -16.32 -16.62 0.54
N HIS A 239 -15.27 -15.81 0.64
CA HIS A 239 -15.08 -14.85 1.72
C HIS A 239 -15.40 -13.40 1.31
N THR A 240 -15.86 -13.14 0.08
CA THR A 240 -16.13 -11.79 -0.43
C THR A 240 -17.08 -11.00 0.47
N GLU A 241 -18.15 -11.62 0.96
CA GLU A 241 -19.09 -10.97 1.89
C GLU A 241 -18.39 -10.53 3.20
N ARG A 242 -17.43 -11.33 3.69
CA ARG A 242 -16.66 -10.98 4.89
C ARG A 242 -15.64 -9.87 4.60
N ILE A 243 -15.04 -9.85 3.42
CA ILE A 243 -14.13 -8.78 2.97
C ILE A 243 -14.88 -7.45 2.88
N LEU A 244 -16.13 -7.49 2.45
CA LEU A 244 -16.99 -6.31 2.34
C LEU A 244 -17.62 -5.88 3.68
N GLN A 245 -17.45 -6.65 4.75
CA GLN A 245 -18.03 -6.27 6.04
C GLN A 245 -17.51 -4.92 6.54
N GLY A 246 -18.39 -3.93 6.63
CA GLY A 246 -18.07 -2.56 7.05
C GLY A 246 -17.28 -1.76 6.00
N HIS A 247 -17.34 -2.13 4.71
CA HIS A 247 -16.79 -1.33 3.62
C HIS A 247 -17.48 0.03 3.51
N THR A 248 -16.79 1.00 2.91
CA THR A 248 -17.31 2.35 2.67
C THR A 248 -17.31 2.73 1.19
N CYS A 249 -16.79 1.85 0.33
CA CYS A 249 -16.65 2.04 -1.11
C CYS A 249 -17.95 1.69 -1.87
N SER A 250 -18.09 2.22 -3.09
CA SER A 250 -18.99 1.66 -4.09
C SER A 250 -18.43 0.33 -4.56
N VAL A 251 -19.26 -0.72 -4.65
CA VAL A 251 -18.80 -2.06 -5.00
C VAL A 251 -19.13 -2.38 -6.45
N GLU A 252 -18.13 -2.86 -7.19
CA GLU A 252 -18.26 -3.54 -8.47
C GLU A 252 -17.71 -4.96 -8.35
N THR A 253 -18.27 -5.88 -9.14
CA THR A 253 -17.98 -7.31 -9.03
C THR A 253 -17.43 -7.89 -10.31
N PHE A 254 -16.52 -8.84 -10.20
CA PHE A 254 -16.13 -9.70 -11.32
C PHE A 254 -16.28 -11.18 -10.96
N SER A 255 -16.52 -12.02 -11.97
CA SER A 255 -16.78 -13.46 -11.78
C SER A 255 -16.58 -14.26 -13.06
N LEU A 256 -16.24 -15.54 -12.90
CA LEU A 256 -16.30 -16.55 -13.97
C LEU A 256 -17.50 -17.48 -13.83
N ARG A 257 -18.17 -17.51 -12.67
CA ARG A 257 -19.17 -18.54 -12.32
C ARG A 257 -20.55 -17.97 -12.01
N HIS A 258 -20.60 -16.73 -11.55
CA HIS A 258 -21.82 -16.08 -11.08
C HIS A 258 -22.13 -14.80 -11.88
N PRO A 259 -23.37 -14.32 -11.93
CA PRO A 259 -23.66 -13.01 -12.46
C PRO A 259 -22.86 -11.92 -11.72
N ALA A 260 -22.19 -11.05 -12.45
CA ALA A 260 -21.36 -9.97 -11.94
C ALA A 260 -21.35 -8.80 -12.93
N ASP A 261 -20.79 -7.65 -12.50
CA ASP A 261 -20.66 -6.47 -13.37
C ASP A 261 -19.69 -6.72 -14.53
N VAL A 262 -18.66 -7.55 -14.29
CA VAL A 262 -17.70 -8.00 -15.31
C VAL A 262 -17.59 -9.52 -15.25
N THR A 263 -17.72 -10.19 -16.40
CA THR A 263 -17.61 -11.66 -16.51
C THR A 263 -16.72 -12.05 -17.67
N ALA A 264 -16.20 -13.29 -17.67
CA ALA A 264 -15.54 -13.88 -18.83
C ALA A 264 -16.34 -15.06 -19.36
N GLU A 265 -16.46 -15.11 -20.70
CA GLU A 265 -17.18 -16.14 -21.43
C GLU A 265 -16.28 -16.80 -22.49
N ASN A 266 -16.64 -17.99 -22.94
CA ASN A 266 -15.95 -18.70 -24.03
C ASN A 266 -14.45 -18.91 -23.76
N ILE A 267 -14.08 -19.20 -22.52
CA ILE A 267 -12.69 -19.42 -22.11
C ILE A 267 -12.14 -20.67 -22.81
N ARG A 268 -11.03 -20.51 -23.53
CA ARG A 268 -10.33 -21.58 -24.24
C ARG A 268 -8.84 -21.46 -24.03
N PHE A 269 -8.17 -22.62 -23.92
CA PHE A 269 -6.70 -22.70 -23.92
C PHE A 269 -6.26 -23.51 -25.13
N PHE A 270 -5.25 -23.05 -25.84
CA PHE A 270 -4.77 -23.68 -27.07
C PHE A 270 -3.29 -23.41 -27.30
N MET A 271 -2.64 -24.32 -28.03
CA MET A 271 -1.26 -24.17 -28.45
C MET A 271 -1.17 -23.36 -29.74
N GLN A 272 -0.26 -22.38 -29.77
CA GLN A 272 0.07 -21.63 -30.98
C GLN A 272 1.58 -21.38 -31.00
N SER A 273 2.25 -21.75 -32.09
CA SER A 273 3.70 -21.58 -32.27
C SER A 273 4.53 -22.16 -31.13
N GLY A 274 4.09 -23.27 -30.52
CA GLY A 274 4.78 -23.91 -29.39
C GLY A 274 4.48 -23.30 -28.02
N GLU A 275 3.66 -22.27 -27.94
CA GLU A 275 3.29 -21.59 -26.70
C GLU A 275 1.81 -21.78 -26.37
N LEU A 276 1.49 -21.82 -25.07
CA LEU A 276 0.11 -21.99 -24.60
C LEU A 276 -0.54 -20.62 -24.42
N TRP A 277 -1.65 -20.42 -25.10
CA TRP A 277 -2.45 -19.20 -25.09
C TRP A 277 -3.80 -19.41 -24.40
N GLY A 278 -4.31 -18.34 -23.78
CA GLY A 278 -5.71 -18.22 -23.36
C GLY A 278 -6.47 -17.25 -24.24
N SER A 279 -7.74 -17.54 -24.53
CA SER A 279 -8.68 -16.61 -25.17
C SER A 279 -10.03 -16.66 -24.49
N PHE A 280 -10.69 -15.51 -24.37
CA PHE A 280 -12.03 -15.36 -23.77
C PHE A 280 -12.66 -14.04 -24.19
N LEU A 281 -13.95 -13.90 -23.92
CA LEU A 281 -14.68 -12.65 -24.08
C LEU A 281 -14.91 -12.04 -22.69
N VAL A 282 -14.45 -10.83 -22.47
CA VAL A 282 -14.81 -10.04 -21.29
C VAL A 282 -16.11 -9.33 -21.57
N ARG A 283 -17.14 -9.60 -20.76
CA ARG A 283 -18.42 -8.91 -20.80
C ARG A 283 -18.49 -7.92 -19.65
N GLY A 284 -18.42 -6.63 -19.96
CA GLY A 284 -18.74 -5.54 -19.05
C GLY A 284 -20.18 -5.09 -19.17
N LYS A 285 -20.56 -4.04 -18.43
CA LYS A 285 -21.92 -3.47 -18.40
C LYS A 285 -22.42 -2.99 -19.76
N THR A 286 -21.53 -2.47 -20.61
CA THR A 286 -21.89 -1.79 -21.86
C THR A 286 -21.26 -2.40 -23.11
N ALA A 287 -20.25 -3.24 -22.96
CA ALA A 287 -19.50 -3.77 -24.09
C ALA A 287 -18.95 -5.17 -23.84
N VAL A 288 -18.58 -5.85 -24.92
CA VAL A 288 -17.91 -7.15 -24.90
C VAL A 288 -16.59 -7.01 -25.64
N TYR A 289 -15.50 -7.45 -24.99
CA TYR A 289 -14.14 -7.34 -25.51
C TYR A 289 -13.52 -8.73 -25.69
N PRO A 290 -12.98 -9.06 -26.87
CA PRO A 290 -12.16 -10.27 -27.03
C PRO A 290 -10.79 -10.05 -26.37
N VAL A 291 -10.38 -11.00 -25.56
CA VAL A 291 -9.07 -11.02 -24.92
C VAL A 291 -8.30 -12.26 -25.38
N ARG A 292 -7.00 -12.06 -25.61
CA ARG A 292 -6.06 -13.13 -25.91
C ARG A 292 -4.76 -12.84 -25.18
N MET A 293 -4.23 -13.84 -24.45
CA MET A 293 -3.02 -13.66 -23.63
C MET A 293 -2.18 -14.93 -23.57
N GLN A 294 -0.88 -14.76 -23.41
CA GLN A 294 0.10 -15.83 -23.18
C GLN A 294 0.23 -16.25 -21.71
N LEU A 295 -0.82 -16.06 -20.92
CA LEU A 295 -0.87 -16.44 -19.52
C LEU A 295 -1.95 -17.52 -19.36
N PRO A 296 -1.61 -18.80 -19.49
CA PRO A 296 -2.60 -19.88 -19.41
C PRO A 296 -3.10 -20.08 -17.97
N GLY A 297 -4.26 -20.71 -17.86
CA GLY A 297 -4.89 -21.07 -16.61
C GLY A 297 -6.03 -20.14 -16.20
N THR A 298 -7.07 -20.73 -15.64
CA THR A 298 -8.28 -20.02 -15.21
C THR A 298 -8.00 -18.93 -14.20
N PHE A 299 -7.01 -19.11 -13.33
CA PHE A 299 -6.60 -18.09 -12.36
C PHE A 299 -6.06 -16.80 -13.04
N ASN A 300 -5.43 -16.93 -14.22
CA ASN A 300 -4.99 -15.75 -14.99
C ASN A 300 -6.16 -15.06 -15.69
N VAL A 301 -7.25 -15.78 -15.99
CA VAL A 301 -8.49 -15.12 -16.46
C VAL A 301 -9.07 -14.24 -15.36
N TYR A 302 -9.10 -14.71 -14.09
CA TYR A 302 -9.49 -13.84 -12.95
C TYR A 302 -8.57 -12.62 -12.81
N ASN A 303 -7.25 -12.78 -12.98
CA ASN A 303 -6.30 -11.68 -12.88
C ASN A 303 -6.45 -10.64 -14.01
N ALA A 304 -7.08 -11.02 -15.12
CA ALA A 304 -7.26 -10.17 -16.30
C ALA A 304 -8.65 -9.49 -16.37
N LEU A 305 -9.62 -9.91 -15.53
CA LEU A 305 -10.93 -9.27 -15.36
C LEU A 305 -10.83 -8.05 -14.46
#